data_aacd04354ccbd824ada0923345702c08
#
_entry.id   aacd04354ccbd824ada0923345702c08
#
_cell.length_a   1.000
_cell.length_b   1.000
_cell.length_c   1.000
_cell.angle_alpha   90.00
_cell.angle_beta   90.00
_cell.angle_gamma   90.00
#
_symmetry.space_group_name_H-M   'P 1'
#
loop_
_entity.id
_entity.type
_entity.pdbx_description
1 polymer ?
#
loop_
_entity_poly.entity_id
_entity_poly.type
_entity_poly.pdbx_seq_one_letter_code
_entity_poly.pdbx_strand_id
1 'polypeptide(L)'
;MSILVDDSNKTACRAAEAGLQQKNCAALVRPAGTGKGCIVWELLDAHPEMRVLWVVSCAARLELRRALTKRLGRTLDGRVRLMSCEQLAVQNALGWVALAEFRPGLLVLDGWREMSAKDWTDCVQPLFRLCPGAKLLALGEPDAPGDSCRAAEEMLADA
;
A
#
# COMPACT_ATOMS: atom_id res chain seq x y z
N MET A 1 23.21 0.15 -8.00
CA MET A 1 22.93 -1.23 -7.58
C MET A 1 21.63 -1.64 -8.25
N SER A 2 21.71 -2.40 -9.34
CA SER A 2 20.53 -2.94 -10.02
C SER A 2 19.91 -3.96 -9.08
N ILE A 3 18.71 -3.72 -8.62
CA ILE A 3 17.91 -4.74 -7.96
C ILE A 3 17.61 -5.75 -9.06
N LEU A 4 18.22 -6.93 -8.98
CA LEU A 4 17.87 -8.06 -9.83
C LEU A 4 16.40 -8.37 -9.53
N VAL A 5 15.51 -7.90 -10.41
CA VAL A 5 14.10 -8.29 -10.38
C VAL A 5 14.07 -9.73 -10.84
N ASP A 6 13.97 -10.63 -9.91
CA ASP A 6 13.78 -12.07 -10.17
C ASP A 6 12.53 -12.26 -11.04
N ASP A 7 12.53 -13.24 -11.94
CA ASP A 7 11.39 -13.53 -12.83
C ASP A 7 10.08 -13.76 -12.05
N SER A 8 10.18 -14.22 -10.81
CA SER A 8 9.05 -14.34 -9.90
C SER A 8 8.43 -12.99 -9.52
N ASN A 9 9.24 -11.94 -9.43
CA ASN A 9 8.76 -10.57 -9.15
C ASN A 9 8.07 -9.96 -10.36
N LYS A 10 8.57 -10.18 -11.57
CA LYS A 10 7.90 -9.72 -12.80
C LYS A 10 6.54 -10.37 -12.99
N THR A 11 6.43 -11.67 -12.68
CA THR A 11 5.15 -12.39 -12.74
C THR A 11 4.18 -11.84 -11.70
N ALA A 12 4.65 -11.58 -10.48
CA ALA A 12 3.84 -11.00 -9.43
C ALA A 12 3.39 -9.56 -9.75
N CYS A 13 4.25 -8.74 -10.36
CA CYS A 13 3.90 -7.40 -10.86
C CYS A 13 2.77 -7.46 -11.89
N ARG A 14 2.91 -8.31 -12.90
CA ARG A 14 1.88 -8.48 -13.95
C ARG A 14 0.55 -8.95 -13.36
N ALA A 15 0.58 -9.88 -12.41
CA ALA A 15 -0.63 -10.35 -11.73
C ALA A 15 -1.29 -9.22 -10.92
N ALA A 16 -0.50 -8.43 -10.19
CA ALA A 16 -1.00 -7.28 -9.45
C ALA A 16 -1.60 -6.22 -10.38
N GLU A 17 -0.92 -5.87 -11.48
CA GLU A 17 -1.45 -4.93 -12.47
C GLU A 17 -2.76 -5.42 -13.10
N ALA A 18 -2.83 -6.69 -13.46
CA ALA A 18 -4.05 -7.28 -14.01
C ALA A 18 -5.22 -7.22 -13.01
N GLY A 19 -4.97 -7.54 -11.73
CA GLY A 19 -5.95 -7.40 -10.67
C GLY A 19 -6.43 -5.97 -10.48
N LEU A 20 -5.49 -5.02 -10.45
CA LEU A 20 -5.80 -3.59 -10.34
C LEU A 20 -6.55 -3.03 -11.56
N GLN A 21 -6.33 -3.58 -12.75
CA GLN A 21 -7.06 -3.18 -13.95
C GLN A 21 -8.47 -3.77 -14.00
N GLN A 22 -8.64 -5.03 -13.62
CA GLN A 22 -9.91 -5.75 -13.74
C GLN A 22 -10.86 -5.49 -12.56
N LYS A 23 -10.32 -5.41 -11.33
CA LYS A 23 -11.12 -5.37 -10.09
C LYS A 23 -10.85 -4.14 -9.22
N ASN A 24 -9.97 -3.23 -9.64
CA ASN A 24 -9.46 -2.12 -8.83
C ASN A 24 -8.78 -2.54 -7.52
N CYS A 25 -8.53 -3.82 -7.35
CA CYS A 25 -7.97 -4.43 -6.15
C CYS A 25 -7.05 -5.59 -6.51
N ALA A 26 -5.94 -5.70 -5.81
CA ALA A 26 -5.05 -6.86 -5.86
C ALA A 26 -4.49 -7.15 -4.47
N ALA A 27 -4.43 -8.42 -4.11
CA ALA A 27 -3.76 -8.88 -2.91
C ALA A 27 -2.58 -9.78 -3.28
N LEU A 28 -1.44 -9.54 -2.66
CA LEU A 28 -0.24 -10.34 -2.85
C LEU A 28 0.26 -10.85 -1.50
N VAL A 29 0.29 -12.16 -1.37
CA VAL A 29 0.80 -12.84 -0.17
C VAL A 29 2.10 -13.54 -0.53
N ARG A 30 3.21 -13.11 0.05
CA ARG A 30 4.55 -13.68 -0.19
C ARG A 30 5.37 -13.65 1.10
N PRO A 31 6.34 -14.57 1.27
CA PRO A 31 7.23 -14.58 2.43
C PRO A 31 7.98 -13.24 2.62
N ALA A 32 8.44 -13.00 3.85
CA ALA A 32 9.30 -11.86 4.16
C ALA A 32 10.56 -11.87 3.28
N GLY A 33 11.06 -10.69 2.93
CA GLY A 33 12.29 -10.56 2.13
C GLY A 33 12.17 -10.90 0.65
N THR A 34 11.00 -11.31 0.15
CA THR A 34 10.79 -11.67 -1.27
C THR A 34 10.53 -10.48 -2.20
N GLY A 35 10.78 -9.27 -1.73
CA GLY A 35 10.66 -8.07 -2.57
C GLY A 35 9.24 -7.62 -2.85
N LYS A 36 8.28 -7.83 -1.94
CA LYS A 36 6.90 -7.34 -2.08
C LYS A 36 6.84 -5.84 -2.42
N GLY A 37 7.67 -5.04 -1.77
CA GLY A 37 7.79 -3.61 -2.06
C GLY A 37 8.28 -3.29 -3.47
N CYS A 38 9.03 -4.19 -4.12
CA CYS A 38 9.50 -3.98 -5.50
C CYS A 38 8.33 -3.84 -6.48
N ILE A 39 7.19 -4.45 -6.20
CA ILE A 39 5.99 -4.32 -7.03
C ILE A 39 5.47 -2.88 -7.03
N VAL A 40 5.48 -2.22 -5.88
CA VAL A 40 5.10 -0.80 -5.79
C VAL A 40 6.11 0.07 -6.54
N TRP A 41 7.40 -0.28 -6.51
CA TRP A 41 8.42 0.40 -7.29
C TRP A 41 8.18 0.30 -8.80
N GLU A 42 7.90 -0.90 -9.30
CA GLU A 42 7.58 -1.14 -10.71
C GLU A 42 6.34 -0.34 -11.14
N LEU A 43 5.29 -0.32 -10.30
CA LEU A 43 4.09 0.47 -10.56
C LEU A 43 4.38 1.97 -10.59
N LEU A 44 5.21 2.47 -9.68
CA LEU A 44 5.63 3.87 -9.66
C LEU A 44 6.45 4.25 -10.89
N ASP A 45 7.28 3.36 -11.39
CA ASP A 45 8.09 3.58 -12.59
C ASP A 45 7.23 3.51 -13.87
N ALA A 46 6.29 2.56 -13.92
CA ALA A 46 5.37 2.41 -15.06
C ALA A 46 4.35 3.56 -15.17
N HIS A 47 4.01 4.19 -14.05
CA HIS A 47 2.98 5.24 -13.96
C HIS A 47 3.54 6.50 -13.28
N PRO A 48 4.30 7.36 -14.00
CA PRO A 48 4.95 8.54 -13.43
C PRO A 48 4.00 9.55 -12.77
N GLU A 49 2.75 9.62 -13.24
CA GLU A 49 1.69 10.50 -12.72
C GLU A 49 0.96 9.94 -11.50
N MET A 50 1.14 8.65 -11.21
CA MET A 50 0.40 7.99 -10.13
C MET A 50 0.86 8.49 -8.76
N ARG A 51 -0.11 8.81 -7.92
CA ARG A 51 0.08 9.15 -6.52
C ARG A 51 -0.26 7.94 -5.66
N VAL A 52 0.62 7.61 -4.73
CA VAL A 52 0.50 6.44 -3.87
C VAL A 52 0.40 6.87 -2.41
N LEU A 53 -0.63 6.44 -1.73
CA LEU A 53 -0.69 6.44 -0.28
C LEU A 53 -0.31 5.05 0.22
N TRP A 54 0.83 4.95 0.90
CA TRP A 54 1.40 3.69 1.34
C TRP A 54 1.31 3.58 2.87
N VAL A 55 0.47 2.69 3.34
CA VAL A 55 0.29 2.38 4.75
C VAL A 55 1.23 1.24 5.11
N VAL A 56 2.13 1.48 6.05
CA VAL A 56 3.17 0.55 6.49
C VAL A 56 3.21 0.49 8.03
N SER A 57 3.88 -0.51 8.58
CA SER A 57 4.18 -0.51 10.02
C SER A 57 5.06 0.68 10.39
N CYS A 58 4.91 1.18 11.61
CA CYS A 58 5.70 2.30 12.13
C CYS A 58 7.21 2.01 12.06
N ALA A 59 7.61 0.76 12.35
CA ALA A 59 9.00 0.32 12.30
C ALA A 59 9.60 0.39 10.88
N ALA A 60 8.86 -0.04 9.86
CA ALA A 60 9.34 -0.06 8.48
C ALA A 60 9.33 1.34 7.82
N ARG A 61 8.55 2.28 8.34
CA ARG A 61 8.30 3.57 7.70
C ARG A 61 9.57 4.40 7.46
N LEU A 62 10.46 4.46 8.42
CA LEU A 62 11.67 5.28 8.31
C LEU A 62 12.63 4.75 7.25
N GLU A 63 12.84 3.44 7.23
CA GLU A 63 13.70 2.79 6.23
C GLU A 63 13.13 2.93 4.82
N LEU A 64 11.83 2.67 4.68
CA LEU A 64 11.14 2.85 3.40
C LEU A 64 11.19 4.30 2.91
N ARG A 65 11.02 5.29 3.81
CA ARG A 65 11.15 6.71 3.45
C ARG A 65 12.54 7.03 2.93
N ARG A 66 13.60 6.50 3.56
CA ARG A 66 14.99 6.70 3.09
C ARG A 66 15.19 6.11 1.69
N ALA A 67 14.69 4.91 1.44
CA ALA A 67 14.76 4.25 0.14
C ALA A 67 14.00 5.05 -0.93
N LEU A 68 12.80 5.53 -0.62
CA LEU A 68 11.98 6.38 -1.49
C LEU A 68 12.68 7.72 -1.80
N THR A 69 13.23 8.37 -0.79
CA THR A 69 13.97 9.64 -0.97
C THR A 69 15.15 9.45 -1.92
N LYS A 70 15.90 8.35 -1.77
CA LYS A 70 17.03 8.04 -2.65
C LYS A 70 16.60 7.83 -4.10
N ARG A 71 15.44 7.22 -4.33
CA ARG A 71 14.96 6.88 -5.68
C ARG A 71 14.20 8.02 -6.36
N LEU A 72 13.28 8.67 -5.65
CA LEU A 72 12.37 9.69 -6.18
C LEU A 72 12.88 11.13 -5.97
N GLY A 73 13.80 11.33 -5.03
CA GLY A 73 14.36 12.65 -4.77
C GLY A 73 13.28 13.70 -4.50
N ARG A 74 13.29 14.79 -5.26
CA ARG A 74 12.37 15.93 -5.11
C ARG A 74 10.91 15.60 -5.47
N THR A 75 10.66 14.54 -6.21
CA THR A 75 9.31 14.14 -6.62
C THR A 75 8.58 13.32 -5.56
N LEU A 76 9.27 12.90 -4.51
CA LEU A 76 8.72 12.02 -3.47
C LEU A 76 7.44 12.57 -2.86
N ASP A 77 7.47 13.79 -2.34
CA ASP A 77 6.36 14.36 -1.57
C ASP A 77 5.09 14.61 -2.44
N GLY A 78 5.27 14.79 -3.74
CA GLY A 78 4.15 14.90 -4.69
C GLY A 78 3.59 13.56 -5.16
N ARG A 79 4.34 12.46 -5.00
CA ARG A 79 3.99 11.15 -5.55
C ARG A 79 3.66 10.09 -4.50
N VAL A 80 4.35 10.11 -3.36
CA VAL A 80 4.18 9.08 -2.34
C VAL A 80 4.00 9.70 -0.98
N ARG A 81 2.94 9.30 -0.29
CA ARG A 81 2.77 9.57 1.15
C ARG A 81 2.87 8.26 1.91
N LEU A 82 3.75 8.24 2.91
CA LEU A 82 3.91 7.12 3.83
C LEU A 82 3.21 7.43 5.15
N MET A 83 2.30 6.57 5.55
CA MET A 83 1.57 6.65 6.81
C MET A 83 1.66 5.32 7.56
N SER A 84 1.51 5.35 8.87
CA SER A 84 1.23 4.14 9.65
C SER A 84 -0.20 4.16 10.19
N CYS A 85 -0.71 3.01 10.62
CA CYS A 85 -2.05 2.95 11.22
C CYS A 85 -2.14 3.86 12.46
N GLU A 86 -1.08 3.93 13.27
CA GLU A 86 -1.02 4.80 14.44
C GLU A 86 -1.11 6.28 14.04
N GLN A 87 -0.47 6.67 12.96
CA GLN A 87 -0.56 8.04 12.45
C GLN A 87 -1.95 8.34 11.89
N LEU A 88 -2.56 7.39 11.18
CA LEU A 88 -3.93 7.54 10.69
C LEU A 88 -4.94 7.64 11.84
N ALA A 89 -4.77 6.84 12.88
CA ALA A 89 -5.67 6.83 14.04
C ALA A 89 -5.68 8.16 14.81
N VAL A 90 -4.58 8.93 14.79
CA VAL A 90 -4.48 10.24 15.47
C VAL A 90 -4.69 11.43 14.52
N GLN A 91 -5.06 11.21 13.27
CA GLN A 91 -5.35 12.28 12.33
C GLN A 91 -6.55 13.11 12.77
N ASN A 92 -6.39 14.43 12.75
CA ASN A 92 -7.50 15.34 12.90
C ASN A 92 -8.21 15.60 11.54
N ALA A 93 -9.29 16.36 11.56
CA ALA A 93 -10.06 16.67 10.36
C ALA A 93 -9.21 17.29 9.23
N LEU A 94 -8.26 18.18 9.56
CA LEU A 94 -7.37 18.79 8.58
C LEU A 94 -6.42 17.78 7.95
N GLY A 95 -5.89 16.83 8.73
CA GLY A 95 -5.06 15.76 8.23
C GLY A 95 -5.81 14.86 7.25
N TRP A 96 -7.06 14.52 7.54
CA TRP A 96 -7.91 13.75 6.63
C TRP A 96 -8.22 14.52 5.34
N VAL A 97 -8.50 15.83 5.43
CA VAL A 97 -8.69 16.69 4.25
C VAL A 97 -7.43 16.70 3.39
N ALA A 98 -6.25 16.86 3.99
CA ALA A 98 -4.98 16.86 3.26
C ALA A 98 -4.70 15.52 2.56
N LEU A 99 -5.14 14.39 3.11
CA LEU A 99 -5.05 13.09 2.46
C LEU A 99 -6.03 13.00 1.27
N ALA A 100 -7.25 13.49 1.42
CA ALA A 100 -8.22 13.54 0.33
C ALA A 100 -7.76 14.44 -0.82
N GLU A 101 -7.18 15.60 -0.51
CA GLU A 101 -6.61 16.53 -1.50
C GLU A 101 -5.39 15.96 -2.23
N PHE A 102 -4.63 15.10 -1.59
CA PHE A 102 -3.54 14.39 -2.23
C PHE A 102 -4.02 13.50 -3.39
N ARG A 103 -5.28 13.04 -3.37
CA ARG A 103 -5.93 12.24 -4.42
C ARG A 103 -5.08 11.04 -4.84
N PRO A 104 -4.81 10.08 -3.95
CA PRO A 104 -4.05 8.91 -4.32
C PRO A 104 -4.79 8.11 -5.38
N GLY A 105 -4.08 7.68 -6.41
CA GLY A 105 -4.59 6.72 -7.41
C GLY A 105 -4.41 5.27 -6.95
N LEU A 106 -3.50 5.05 -5.99
CA LEU A 106 -3.22 3.73 -5.42
C LEU A 106 -3.09 3.83 -3.90
N LEU A 107 -3.84 2.98 -3.19
CA LEU A 107 -3.65 2.70 -1.77
C LEU A 107 -2.84 1.41 -1.65
N VAL A 108 -1.72 1.43 -0.95
CA VAL A 108 -0.92 0.25 -0.64
C VAL A 108 -1.02 -0.04 0.85
N LEU A 109 -1.46 -1.23 1.20
CA LEU A 109 -1.53 -1.73 2.57
C LEU A 109 -0.44 -2.78 2.75
N ASP A 110 0.68 -2.40 3.35
CA ASP A 110 1.82 -3.29 3.60
C ASP A 110 1.71 -3.88 5.01
N GLY A 111 1.69 -5.22 5.09
CA GLY A 111 1.41 -5.93 6.34
C GLY A 111 -0.09 -5.97 6.68
N TRP A 112 -0.98 -5.95 5.69
CA TRP A 112 -2.42 -5.94 5.93
C TRP A 112 -2.93 -7.13 6.76
N ARG A 113 -2.27 -8.29 6.68
CA ARG A 113 -2.63 -9.48 7.46
C ARG A 113 -2.28 -9.38 8.95
N GLU A 114 -1.41 -8.43 9.30
CA GLU A 114 -1.02 -8.13 10.68
C GLU A 114 -1.86 -7.02 11.32
N MET A 115 -2.68 -6.33 10.51
CA MET A 115 -3.55 -5.27 10.99
C MET A 115 -4.67 -5.84 11.86
N SER A 116 -4.95 -5.20 12.99
CA SER A 116 -6.08 -5.56 13.85
C SER A 116 -7.41 -5.15 13.22
N ALA A 117 -8.51 -5.73 13.68
CA ALA A 117 -9.86 -5.30 13.29
C ALA A 117 -10.10 -3.80 13.58
N LYS A 118 -9.48 -3.29 14.65
CA LYS A 118 -9.51 -1.86 14.99
C LYS A 118 -8.80 -1.01 13.95
N ASP A 119 -7.61 -1.42 13.49
CA ASP A 119 -6.87 -0.69 12.44
C ASP A 119 -7.67 -0.63 11.15
N TRP A 120 -8.37 -1.71 10.79
CA TRP A 120 -9.27 -1.73 9.66
C TRP A 120 -10.39 -0.70 9.79
N THR A 121 -11.07 -0.70 10.93
CA THR A 121 -12.21 0.18 11.16
C THR A 121 -11.80 1.64 11.27
N ASP A 122 -10.74 1.93 12.02
CA ASP A 122 -10.37 3.29 12.39
C ASP A 122 -9.43 3.95 11.35
N CYS A 123 -8.70 3.15 10.55
CA CYS A 123 -7.69 3.68 9.63
C CYS A 123 -8.03 3.37 8.17
N VAL A 124 -8.26 2.11 7.84
CA VAL A 124 -8.38 1.67 6.43
C VAL A 124 -9.73 2.03 5.82
N GLN A 125 -10.83 1.73 6.50
CA GLN A 125 -12.17 2.07 6.01
C GLN A 125 -12.38 3.56 5.75
N PRO A 126 -11.92 4.50 6.61
CA PRO A 126 -11.97 5.92 6.32
C PRO A 126 -11.20 6.29 5.05
N LEU A 127 -10.03 5.69 4.78
CA LEU A 127 -9.27 5.93 3.56
C LEU A 127 -10.06 5.58 2.30
N PHE A 128 -10.75 4.42 2.29
CA PHE A 128 -11.59 4.04 1.16
C PHE A 128 -12.73 5.02 0.90
N ARG A 129 -13.36 5.52 1.97
CA ARG A 129 -14.43 6.52 1.85
C ARG A 129 -13.93 7.86 1.32
N LEU A 130 -12.72 8.24 1.70
CA LEU A 130 -12.10 9.51 1.28
C LEU A 130 -11.50 9.44 -0.13
N CYS A 131 -11.10 8.27 -0.58
CA CYS A 131 -10.43 8.06 -1.85
C CYS A 131 -11.19 7.04 -2.73
N PRO A 132 -12.47 7.29 -3.08
CA PRO A 132 -13.34 6.29 -3.73
C PRO A 132 -12.85 5.85 -5.12
N GLY A 133 -11.97 6.62 -5.74
CA GLY A 133 -11.37 6.28 -7.05
C GLY A 133 -10.01 5.61 -6.95
N ALA A 134 -9.45 5.42 -5.76
CA ALA A 134 -8.16 4.79 -5.60
C ALA A 134 -8.25 3.27 -5.76
N LYS A 135 -7.25 2.70 -6.43
CA LYS A 135 -7.06 1.25 -6.48
C LYS A 135 -6.40 0.76 -5.20
N LEU A 136 -6.60 -0.51 -4.85
CA LEU A 136 -6.04 -1.12 -3.65
C LEU A 136 -5.03 -2.20 -3.98
N LEU A 137 -3.82 -2.09 -3.43
CA LEU A 137 -2.82 -3.15 -3.41
C LEU A 137 -2.51 -3.55 -1.97
N ALA A 138 -2.86 -4.77 -1.61
CA ALA A 138 -2.60 -5.33 -0.30
C ALA A 138 -1.38 -6.28 -0.35
N LEU A 139 -0.35 -6.00 0.44
CA LEU A 139 0.88 -6.78 0.54
C LEU A 139 0.92 -7.47 1.91
N GLY A 140 1.00 -8.79 1.94
CA GLY A 140 0.99 -9.57 3.18
C GLY A 140 1.96 -10.73 3.19
N GLU A 141 2.13 -11.34 4.36
CA GLU A 141 2.93 -12.54 4.57
C GLU A 141 2.04 -13.75 4.85
N PRO A 142 2.40 -14.96 4.38
CA PRO A 142 1.54 -16.14 4.54
C PRO A 142 1.33 -16.53 6.00
N ASP A 143 2.35 -16.32 6.85
CA ASP A 143 2.38 -16.77 8.24
C ASP A 143 1.94 -15.70 9.26
N ALA A 144 1.38 -14.58 8.78
CA ALA A 144 0.89 -13.54 9.68
C ALA A 144 -0.27 -14.07 10.57
N PRO A 145 -0.31 -13.74 11.86
CA PRO A 145 -1.33 -14.24 12.78
C PRO A 145 -2.75 -13.80 12.36
N GLY A 146 -3.63 -14.77 12.23
CA GLY A 146 -4.80 -14.77 11.36
C GLY A 146 -6.14 -14.26 11.85
N ASP A 147 -6.31 -13.59 13.01
CA ASP A 147 -7.65 -13.15 13.45
C ASP A 147 -8.14 -11.86 12.77
N SER A 148 -7.23 -11.03 12.29
CA SER A 148 -7.54 -9.80 11.55
C SER A 148 -7.81 -10.04 10.06
N CYS A 149 -7.44 -11.20 9.54
CA CYS A 149 -7.47 -11.53 8.13
C CYS A 149 -8.89 -11.59 7.53
N ARG A 150 -9.89 -11.99 8.32
CA ARG A 150 -11.25 -12.24 7.81
C ARG A 150 -11.96 -10.98 7.31
N ALA A 151 -11.90 -9.90 8.08
CA ALA A 151 -12.50 -8.63 7.68
C ALA A 151 -11.81 -8.04 6.44
N ALA A 152 -10.49 -8.23 6.34
CA ALA A 152 -9.71 -7.80 5.19
C ALA A 152 -10.00 -8.64 3.95
N GLU A 153 -10.10 -9.95 4.11
CA GLU A 153 -10.45 -10.88 3.02
C GLU A 153 -11.87 -10.64 2.50
N GLU A 154 -12.83 -10.39 3.38
CA GLU A 154 -14.20 -10.02 3.02
C GLU A 154 -14.23 -8.71 2.23
N MET A 155 -13.53 -7.66 2.70
CA MET A 155 -13.44 -6.40 1.96
C MET A 155 -12.73 -6.53 0.60
N LEU A 156 -11.69 -7.36 0.51
CA LEU A 156 -10.98 -7.61 -0.74
C LEU A 156 -11.77 -8.50 -1.70
N ALA A 157 -12.69 -9.32 -1.19
CA ALA A 157 -13.61 -10.13 -2.00
C ALA A 157 -14.79 -9.32 -2.54
N ASP A 158 -15.22 -8.28 -1.81
CA ASP A 158 -16.34 -7.40 -2.19
C ASP A 158 -15.90 -6.21 -3.09
N ALA A 159 -14.60 -5.99 -3.25
CA ALA A 159 -14.03 -4.94 -4.09
C ALA A 159 -13.71 -5.43 -5.51
#